data_752097830e7d4f6851ccd80b3863c307
#
_entry.id   752097830e7d4f6851ccd80b3863c307
#
_cell.length_a   1.000
_cell.length_b   1.000
_cell.length_c   1.000
_cell.angle_alpha   90.00
_cell.angle_beta   90.00
_cell.angle_gamma   90.00
#
_symmetry.space_group_name_H-M   'P 1'
#
loop_
_entity.id
_entity.type
_entity.pdbx_description
1 polymer ?
#
loop_
_entity_poly.entity_id
_entity_poly.type
_entity_poly.pdbx_seq_one_letter_code
_entity_poly.pdbx_strand_id
1 'polypeptide(L)'
;LKPHEKIGKILKPMTASFGITALNELQELYNGKSIREDGQFALEVLKYINNKVNQFKEEDGYLYAIYGTPAESLCGLQVEQFRKMYGIIEGVSDRPYVSNSFHCHVTEDVTPIEKQDLEGRFWELCNGGKIQYVRYPIGYNKEAIRTLIRRAMELGYYEGVNLSLAYCDDCGHEELEMDVCPVCGSKNLTKI
;
A
#
# COMPACT_ATOMS: atom_id res chain seq x y z
N LEU A 1 7.16 33.60 -7.84
CA LEU A 1 8.03 33.62 -9.03
C LEU A 1 7.67 34.81 -9.91
N LYS A 2 8.65 35.56 -10.35
CA LYS A 2 8.43 36.56 -11.39
C LYS A 2 8.36 35.87 -12.75
N PRO A 3 7.63 36.42 -13.75
CA PRO A 3 7.40 35.75 -15.05
C PRO A 3 8.68 35.33 -15.81
N HIS A 4 9.86 35.85 -15.44
CA HIS A 4 11.13 35.58 -16.10
C HIS A 4 12.13 34.82 -15.21
N GLU A 5 11.75 34.40 -14.01
CA GLU A 5 12.64 33.60 -13.15
C GLU A 5 12.70 32.14 -13.60
N LYS A 6 13.91 31.60 -13.69
CA LYS A 6 14.11 30.19 -13.97
C LYS A 6 13.60 29.37 -12.78
N ILE A 7 12.71 28.40 -13.03
CA ILE A 7 12.11 27.53 -12.01
C ILE A 7 13.13 26.55 -11.38
N GLY A 8 14.30 26.38 -11.98
CA GLY A 8 15.31 25.42 -11.51
C GLY A 8 15.71 25.58 -10.04
N LYS A 9 15.70 26.82 -9.49
CA LYS A 9 15.97 27.04 -8.05
C LYS A 9 14.90 26.44 -7.15
N ILE A 10 13.64 26.34 -7.63
CA ILE A 10 12.52 25.77 -6.90
C ILE A 10 12.51 24.24 -7.06
N LEU A 11 12.82 23.74 -8.24
CA LEU A 11 12.83 22.30 -8.52
C LEU A 11 14.01 21.59 -7.85
N LYS A 12 15.16 22.27 -7.70
CA LYS A 12 16.38 21.66 -7.18
C LYS A 12 16.21 20.99 -5.79
N PRO A 13 15.49 21.56 -4.82
CA PRO A 13 15.24 20.91 -3.53
C PRO A 13 14.04 19.97 -3.52
N MET A 14 13.30 19.85 -4.63
CA MET A 14 12.11 18.99 -4.73
C MET A 14 12.52 17.59 -5.18
N THR A 15 11.80 16.57 -4.70
CA THR A 15 11.99 15.19 -5.11
C THR A 15 10.93 14.79 -6.12
N ALA A 16 11.35 14.30 -7.28
CA ALA A 16 10.47 13.61 -8.22
C ALA A 16 10.34 12.15 -7.78
N SER A 17 9.12 11.72 -7.45
CA SER A 17 8.87 10.37 -6.96
C SER A 17 8.15 9.52 -8.01
N PHE A 18 8.67 8.32 -8.23
CA PHE A 18 8.04 7.28 -9.06
C PHE A 18 7.17 6.41 -8.18
N GLY A 19 5.84 6.54 -8.33
CA GLY A 19 4.87 5.72 -7.60
C GLY A 19 4.77 4.33 -8.21
N ILE A 20 4.80 3.30 -7.37
CA ILE A 20 4.58 1.92 -7.78
C ILE A 20 3.21 1.41 -7.34
N THR A 21 2.58 0.61 -8.19
CA THR A 21 1.34 -0.11 -7.93
C THR A 21 1.40 -1.48 -8.60
N ALA A 22 0.51 -2.39 -8.23
CA ALA A 22 0.34 -3.68 -8.89
C ALA A 22 1.60 -4.57 -8.92
N LEU A 23 2.46 -4.46 -7.91
CA LEU A 23 3.68 -5.26 -7.86
C LEU A 23 3.37 -6.75 -7.65
N ASN A 24 2.30 -7.05 -6.90
CA ASN A 24 1.80 -8.42 -6.73
C ASN A 24 1.30 -9.00 -8.05
N GLU A 25 0.49 -8.25 -8.79
CA GLU A 25 -0.06 -8.68 -10.07
C GLU A 25 1.01 -8.83 -11.14
N LEU A 26 2.06 -8.00 -11.09
CA LEU A 26 3.24 -8.17 -11.93
C LEU A 26 3.96 -9.51 -11.65
N GLN A 27 4.09 -9.89 -10.39
CA GLN A 27 4.67 -11.17 -9.99
C GLN A 27 3.79 -12.33 -10.46
N GLU A 28 2.47 -12.23 -10.32
CA GLU A 28 1.52 -13.24 -10.78
C GLU A 28 1.54 -13.41 -12.31
N LEU A 29 1.64 -12.33 -13.07
CA LEU A 29 1.82 -12.37 -14.53
C LEU A 29 3.12 -13.06 -14.94
N TYR A 30 4.17 -12.93 -14.15
CA TYR A 30 5.48 -13.50 -14.48
C TYR A 30 5.51 -15.02 -14.32
N ASN A 31 4.98 -15.57 -13.22
CA ASN A 31 5.12 -17.00 -12.93
C ASN A 31 3.88 -17.66 -12.28
N GLY A 32 2.75 -16.97 -12.24
CA GLY A 32 1.50 -17.48 -11.66
C GLY A 32 1.49 -17.56 -10.14
N LYS A 33 2.40 -16.87 -9.45
CA LYS A 33 2.50 -16.84 -7.98
C LYS A 33 2.38 -15.42 -7.47
N SER A 34 1.71 -15.26 -6.33
CA SER A 34 1.67 -13.97 -5.62
C SER A 34 3.03 -13.62 -4.99
N ILE A 35 3.19 -12.36 -4.57
CA ILE A 35 4.40 -11.97 -3.81
C ILE A 35 4.51 -12.71 -2.47
N ARG A 36 3.42 -13.24 -1.94
CA ARG A 36 3.42 -14.08 -0.74
C ARG A 36 4.07 -15.43 -1.01
N GLU A 37 3.76 -16.04 -2.14
CA GLU A 37 4.25 -17.38 -2.50
C GLU A 37 5.71 -17.37 -2.98
N ASP A 38 6.11 -16.29 -3.66
CA ASP A 38 7.46 -16.15 -4.20
C ASP A 38 7.98 -14.71 -3.99
N GLY A 39 7.61 -13.76 -4.87
CA GLY A 39 7.99 -12.35 -4.80
C GLY A 39 9.44 -12.06 -5.18
N GLN A 40 10.22 -13.03 -5.62
CA GLN A 40 11.62 -12.81 -6.01
C GLN A 40 11.73 -11.91 -7.25
N PHE A 41 10.91 -12.16 -8.27
CA PHE A 41 10.89 -11.33 -9.46
C PHE A 41 10.47 -9.88 -9.16
N ALA A 42 9.43 -9.70 -8.34
CA ALA A 42 9.00 -8.38 -7.88
C ALA A 42 10.14 -7.61 -7.17
N LEU A 43 10.90 -8.30 -6.33
CA LEU A 43 12.07 -7.75 -5.64
C LEU A 43 13.17 -7.33 -6.63
N GLU A 44 13.46 -8.13 -7.64
CA GLU A 44 14.46 -7.85 -8.67
C GLU A 44 14.05 -6.63 -9.53
N VAL A 45 12.77 -6.57 -9.92
CA VAL A 45 12.22 -5.42 -10.66
C VAL A 45 12.37 -4.14 -9.84
N LEU A 46 12.01 -4.17 -8.56
CA LEU A 46 12.10 -3.00 -7.69
C LEU A 46 13.55 -2.56 -7.45
N LYS A 47 14.48 -3.49 -7.30
CA LYS A 47 15.92 -3.21 -7.24
C LYS A 47 16.42 -2.58 -8.54
N TYR A 48 15.99 -3.09 -9.69
CA TYR A 48 16.34 -2.52 -10.97
C TYR A 48 15.85 -1.08 -11.13
N ILE A 49 14.58 -0.81 -10.78
CA ILE A 49 14.00 0.54 -10.80
C ILE A 49 14.78 1.46 -9.84
N ASN A 50 15.13 0.99 -8.63
CA ASN A 50 15.91 1.76 -7.67
C ASN A 50 17.29 2.16 -8.24
N ASN A 51 17.98 1.24 -8.90
CA ASN A 51 19.25 1.51 -9.57
C ASN A 51 19.10 2.56 -10.68
N LYS A 52 18.03 2.48 -11.49
CA LYS A 52 17.74 3.49 -12.53
C LYS A 52 17.44 4.85 -11.94
N VAL A 53 16.67 4.92 -10.87
CA VAL A 53 16.39 6.16 -10.15
C VAL A 53 17.68 6.80 -9.60
N ASN A 54 18.61 6.00 -9.11
CA ASN A 54 19.93 6.50 -8.66
C ASN A 54 20.77 7.02 -9.84
N GLN A 55 20.75 6.37 -10.99
CA GLN A 55 21.39 6.88 -12.22
C GLN A 55 20.84 8.28 -12.60
N PHE A 56 19.52 8.45 -12.59
CA PHE A 56 18.91 9.76 -12.88
C PHE A 56 19.37 10.86 -11.92
N LYS A 57 19.56 10.54 -10.61
CA LYS A 57 20.14 11.49 -9.66
C LYS A 57 21.53 11.96 -10.07
N GLU A 58 22.37 11.03 -10.54
CA GLU A 58 23.74 11.32 -10.97
C GLU A 58 23.76 12.12 -12.27
N GLU A 59 22.92 11.75 -13.25
CA GLU A 59 22.87 12.37 -14.56
C GLU A 59 22.28 13.78 -14.52
N ASP A 60 21.17 13.97 -13.82
CA ASP A 60 20.39 15.22 -13.85
C ASP A 60 20.74 16.16 -12.70
N GLY A 61 21.31 15.66 -11.60
CA GLY A 61 21.59 16.41 -10.39
C GLY A 61 20.35 16.85 -9.60
N TYR A 62 19.20 16.18 -9.86
CA TYR A 62 17.95 16.36 -9.12
C TYR A 62 17.70 15.22 -8.16
N LEU A 63 16.75 15.41 -7.24
CA LEU A 63 16.34 14.38 -6.29
C LEU A 63 15.25 13.51 -6.91
N TYR A 64 15.48 12.21 -6.93
CA TYR A 64 14.52 11.21 -7.38
C TYR A 64 14.33 10.14 -6.31
N ALA A 65 13.14 9.55 -6.24
CA ALA A 65 12.84 8.51 -5.27
C ALA A 65 11.77 7.53 -5.79
N ILE A 66 11.69 6.35 -5.19
CA ILE A 66 10.58 5.42 -5.40
C ILE A 66 9.59 5.61 -4.25
N TYR A 67 8.33 5.71 -4.61
CA TYR A 67 7.22 5.87 -3.69
C TYR A 67 6.29 4.66 -3.73
N GLY A 68 6.12 4.01 -2.58
CA GLY A 68 5.09 2.99 -2.37
C GLY A 68 3.72 3.67 -2.25
N THR A 69 3.09 3.95 -3.39
CA THR A 69 1.91 4.80 -3.43
C THR A 69 0.64 4.08 -2.94
N PRO A 70 -0.16 4.69 -2.06
CA PRO A 70 -1.49 4.21 -1.70
C PRO A 70 -2.50 4.61 -2.77
N ALA A 71 -2.39 4.07 -3.96
CA ALA A 71 -3.04 4.54 -5.19
C ALA A 71 -4.59 4.48 -5.20
N GLU A 72 -5.24 4.02 -4.14
CA GLU A 72 -6.70 4.04 -3.89
C GLU A 72 -7.56 3.79 -5.16
N SER A 73 -8.32 4.81 -5.61
CA SER A 73 -9.19 4.71 -6.79
C SER A 73 -8.45 4.40 -8.09
N LEU A 74 -7.16 4.74 -8.19
CA LEU A 74 -6.34 4.41 -9.35
C LEU A 74 -6.20 2.91 -9.55
N CYS A 75 -6.13 2.12 -8.48
CA CYS A 75 -6.00 0.66 -8.57
C CYS A 75 -7.22 0.00 -9.25
N GLY A 76 -8.43 0.52 -9.01
CA GLY A 76 -9.65 0.10 -9.73
C GLY A 76 -9.60 0.49 -11.21
N LEU A 77 -9.22 1.74 -11.49
CA LEU A 77 -9.09 2.21 -12.87
C LEU A 77 -8.05 1.42 -13.67
N GLN A 78 -6.92 1.07 -13.06
CA GLN A 78 -5.87 0.26 -13.68
C GLN A 78 -6.39 -1.11 -14.10
N VAL A 79 -7.09 -1.82 -13.23
CA VAL A 79 -7.65 -3.14 -13.56
C VAL A 79 -8.70 -3.07 -14.66
N GLU A 80 -9.53 -2.01 -14.68
CA GLU A 80 -10.49 -1.80 -15.75
C GLU A 80 -9.80 -1.58 -17.11
N GLN A 81 -8.75 -0.76 -17.16
CA GLN A 81 -7.98 -0.52 -18.38
C GLN A 81 -7.25 -1.79 -18.84
N PHE A 82 -6.68 -2.52 -17.90
CA PHE A 82 -6.01 -3.79 -18.19
C PHE A 82 -6.99 -4.79 -18.83
N ARG A 83 -8.18 -4.94 -18.26
CA ARG A 83 -9.23 -5.82 -18.82
C ARG A 83 -9.65 -5.45 -20.24
N LYS A 84 -9.73 -4.15 -20.55
CA LYS A 84 -10.06 -3.67 -21.90
C LYS A 84 -9.01 -4.07 -22.93
N MET A 85 -7.75 -4.15 -22.54
CA MET A 85 -6.63 -4.44 -23.42
C MET A 85 -6.32 -5.94 -23.51
N TYR A 86 -6.39 -6.64 -22.39
CA TYR A 86 -5.86 -8.00 -22.26
C TYR A 86 -6.89 -9.03 -21.78
N GLY A 87 -8.11 -8.60 -21.45
CA GLY A 87 -9.13 -9.47 -20.90
C GLY A 87 -8.96 -9.75 -19.40
N ILE A 88 -9.69 -10.77 -18.93
CA ILE A 88 -9.64 -11.20 -17.55
C ILE A 88 -8.56 -12.28 -17.42
N ILE A 89 -7.61 -12.04 -16.52
CA ILE A 89 -6.55 -13.00 -16.16
C ILE A 89 -6.70 -13.27 -14.67
N GLU A 90 -6.79 -14.56 -14.30
CA GLU A 90 -6.91 -15.02 -12.92
C GLU A 90 -5.71 -14.54 -12.08
N GLY A 91 -5.98 -14.07 -10.85
CA GLY A 91 -4.98 -13.52 -9.94
C GLY A 91 -4.54 -12.09 -10.28
N VAL A 92 -4.80 -11.60 -11.49
CA VAL A 92 -4.33 -10.30 -11.98
C VAL A 92 -5.48 -9.32 -12.19
N SER A 93 -6.44 -9.67 -13.03
CA SER A 93 -7.51 -8.75 -13.42
C SER A 93 -8.93 -9.29 -13.20
N ASP A 94 -9.08 -10.42 -12.54
CA ASP A 94 -10.34 -11.00 -12.09
C ASP A 94 -10.93 -10.32 -10.83
N ARG A 95 -10.14 -9.45 -10.19
CA ARG A 95 -10.44 -8.71 -8.95
C ARG A 95 -10.86 -7.27 -9.24
N PRO A 96 -11.61 -6.58 -8.36
CA PRO A 96 -12.09 -5.22 -8.61
C PRO A 96 -10.99 -4.15 -8.67
N TYR A 97 -9.82 -4.42 -8.12
CA TYR A 97 -8.64 -3.53 -8.11
C TYR A 97 -7.34 -4.33 -8.01
N VAL A 98 -6.25 -3.74 -8.45
CA VAL A 98 -4.88 -4.26 -8.25
C VAL A 98 -4.33 -3.84 -6.89
N SER A 99 -3.28 -4.51 -6.45
CA SER A 99 -2.63 -4.20 -5.17
C SER A 99 -1.96 -2.82 -5.18
N ASN A 100 -2.04 -2.13 -4.05
CA ASN A 100 -1.28 -0.91 -3.81
C ASN A 100 0.19 -1.22 -3.60
N SER A 101 1.06 -0.34 -4.08
CA SER A 101 2.47 -0.36 -3.72
C SER A 101 3.11 -1.74 -3.89
N PHE A 102 3.80 -2.21 -2.85
CA PHE A 102 4.41 -3.55 -2.71
C PHE A 102 3.58 -4.48 -1.81
N HIS A 103 2.32 -4.13 -1.53
CA HIS A 103 1.47 -4.95 -0.69
C HIS A 103 1.03 -6.24 -1.39
N CYS A 104 0.90 -7.32 -0.62
CA CYS A 104 0.15 -8.48 -1.08
C CYS A 104 -1.32 -8.10 -1.29
N HIS A 105 -2.02 -8.86 -2.12
CA HIS A 105 -3.43 -8.56 -2.37
C HIS A 105 -4.25 -8.73 -1.08
N VAL A 106 -5.27 -7.88 -0.91
CA VAL A 106 -6.10 -7.82 0.31
C VAL A 106 -6.86 -9.12 0.60
N THR A 107 -7.03 -9.98 -0.38
CA THR A 107 -7.67 -11.31 -0.24
C THR A 107 -6.72 -12.39 0.30
N GLU A 108 -5.43 -12.10 0.40
CA GLU A 108 -4.46 -13.04 0.97
C GLU A 108 -4.73 -13.26 2.46
N ASP A 109 -4.82 -14.51 2.86
CA ASP A 109 -4.96 -14.88 4.27
C ASP A 109 -3.60 -14.85 4.96
N VAL A 110 -3.23 -13.69 5.47
CA VAL A 110 -1.94 -13.43 6.15
C VAL A 110 -2.19 -12.83 7.53
N THR A 111 -1.47 -13.32 8.51
CA THR A 111 -1.44 -12.68 9.83
C THR A 111 -0.70 -11.33 9.77
N PRO A 112 -0.93 -10.42 10.72
CA PRO A 112 -0.19 -9.16 10.79
C PRO A 112 1.34 -9.34 10.80
N ILE A 113 1.85 -10.35 11.52
CA ILE A 113 3.28 -10.65 11.59
C ILE A 113 3.82 -11.11 10.24
N GLU A 114 3.14 -12.07 9.61
CA GLU A 114 3.52 -12.56 8.28
C GLU A 114 3.52 -11.42 7.25
N LYS A 115 2.52 -10.52 7.30
CA LYS A 115 2.46 -9.38 6.40
C LYS A 115 3.62 -8.42 6.61
N GLN A 116 3.96 -8.11 7.85
CA GLN A 116 5.14 -7.29 8.18
C GLN A 116 6.44 -7.92 7.66
N ASP A 117 6.62 -9.23 7.82
CA ASP A 117 7.80 -9.94 7.32
C ASP A 117 7.84 -10.00 5.79
N LEU A 118 6.72 -10.31 5.18
CA LEU A 118 6.58 -10.42 3.73
C LEU A 118 6.92 -9.11 3.02
N GLU A 119 6.31 -8.01 3.46
CA GLU A 119 6.42 -6.70 2.82
C GLU A 119 7.70 -5.95 3.23
N GLY A 120 8.27 -6.31 4.38
CA GLY A 120 9.51 -5.73 4.89
C GLY A 120 10.69 -5.84 3.94
N ARG A 121 10.76 -6.90 3.13
CA ARG A 121 11.82 -7.08 2.13
C ARG A 121 11.82 -6.03 1.01
N PHE A 122 10.69 -5.35 0.80
CA PHE A 122 10.55 -4.25 -0.18
C PHE A 122 10.75 -2.88 0.45
N TRP A 123 10.71 -2.80 1.78
CA TRP A 123 10.63 -1.57 2.54
C TRP A 123 11.74 -0.58 2.20
N GLU A 124 12.98 -1.02 2.24
CA GLU A 124 14.14 -0.15 2.00
C GLU A 124 14.26 0.32 0.54
N LEU A 125 13.62 -0.37 -0.39
CA LEU A 125 13.65 -0.01 -1.81
C LEU A 125 12.70 1.14 -2.16
N CYS A 126 11.73 1.44 -1.31
CA CYS A 126 10.81 2.56 -1.47
C CYS A 126 11.23 3.74 -0.58
N ASN A 127 12.24 4.47 -1.01
CA ASN A 127 12.87 5.54 -0.22
C ASN A 127 12.19 6.92 -0.33
N GLY A 128 11.20 7.06 -1.19
CA GLY A 128 10.46 8.32 -1.42
C GLY A 128 9.18 8.46 -0.60
N GLY A 129 8.79 7.42 0.11
CA GLY A 129 7.59 7.34 0.93
C GLY A 129 6.95 5.96 0.86
N LYS A 130 6.44 5.48 1.97
CA LYS A 130 5.83 4.15 2.09
C LYS A 130 5.06 4.04 3.39
N ILE A 131 4.08 3.15 3.43
CA ILE A 131 3.32 2.82 4.61
C ILE A 131 3.11 1.30 4.67
N GLN A 132 3.24 0.72 5.84
CA GLN A 132 2.81 -0.64 6.12
C GLN A 132 1.36 -0.59 6.58
N TYR A 133 0.45 -1.22 5.85
CA TYR A 133 -0.98 -1.19 6.16
C TYR A 133 -1.45 -2.55 6.62
N VAL A 134 -1.87 -2.68 7.87
CA VAL A 134 -2.26 -3.96 8.44
C VAL A 134 -3.64 -3.89 9.08
N ARG A 135 -4.47 -4.92 8.82
CA ARG A 135 -5.70 -5.17 9.54
C ARG A 135 -5.41 -5.99 10.78
N TYR A 136 -5.87 -5.54 11.93
CA TYR A 136 -5.72 -6.24 13.19
C TYR A 136 -7.07 -6.84 13.61
N PRO A 137 -7.37 -8.08 13.21
CA PRO A 137 -8.64 -8.75 13.56
C PRO A 137 -8.62 -9.29 14.99
N ILE A 138 -8.13 -8.48 15.92
CA ILE A 138 -7.89 -8.86 17.32
C ILE A 138 -8.78 -8.08 18.30
N GLY A 139 -9.77 -7.35 17.76
CA GLY A 139 -10.79 -6.66 18.53
C GLY A 139 -10.22 -5.83 19.69
N TYR A 140 -10.65 -6.14 20.91
CA TYR A 140 -10.25 -5.42 22.12
C TYR A 140 -8.91 -5.89 22.75
N ASN A 141 -8.15 -6.74 22.11
CA ASN A 141 -6.87 -7.22 22.66
C ASN A 141 -5.77 -6.14 22.55
N LYS A 142 -5.82 -5.17 23.47
CA LYS A 142 -4.89 -4.03 23.50
C LYS A 142 -3.42 -4.44 23.62
N GLU A 143 -3.11 -5.55 24.29
CA GLU A 143 -1.73 -6.01 24.45
C GLU A 143 -1.18 -6.61 23.14
N ALA A 144 -2.01 -7.33 22.38
CA ALA A 144 -1.62 -7.80 21.06
C ALA A 144 -1.38 -6.62 20.10
N ILE A 145 -2.27 -5.61 20.10
CA ILE A 145 -2.11 -4.38 19.30
C ILE A 145 -0.81 -3.67 19.66
N ARG A 146 -0.52 -3.46 20.94
CA ARG A 146 0.73 -2.83 21.41
C ARG A 146 1.96 -3.61 20.95
N THR A 147 1.90 -4.93 21.05
CA THR A 147 3.02 -5.81 20.65
C THR A 147 3.29 -5.71 19.15
N LEU A 148 2.25 -5.73 18.31
CA LEU A 148 2.38 -5.59 16.86
C LEU A 148 2.89 -4.22 16.44
N ILE A 149 2.38 -3.14 17.06
CA ILE A 149 2.86 -1.78 16.80
C ILE A 149 4.33 -1.63 17.24
N ARG A 150 4.69 -2.15 18.41
CA ARG A 150 6.10 -2.12 18.87
C ARG A 150 7.01 -2.83 17.88
N ARG A 151 6.61 -4.02 17.42
CA ARG A 151 7.35 -4.75 16.40
C ARG A 151 7.52 -3.95 15.11
N ALA A 152 6.45 -3.33 14.62
CA ALA A 152 6.51 -2.47 13.43
C ALA A 152 7.51 -1.31 13.63
N MET A 153 7.51 -0.67 14.80
CA MET A 153 8.46 0.41 15.13
C MET A 153 9.90 -0.10 15.21
N GLU A 154 10.13 -1.29 15.79
CA GLU A 154 11.46 -1.94 15.83
C GLU A 154 11.98 -2.27 14.44
N LEU A 155 11.08 -2.61 13.51
CA LEU A 155 11.39 -2.83 12.09
C LEU A 155 11.52 -1.53 11.28
N GLY A 156 11.29 -0.38 11.91
CA GLY A 156 11.38 0.94 11.26
C GLY A 156 10.22 1.26 10.33
N TYR A 157 9.05 0.65 10.53
CA TYR A 157 7.88 0.89 9.69
C TYR A 157 7.09 2.11 10.11
N TYR A 158 6.49 2.76 9.11
CA TYR A 158 5.34 3.64 9.29
C TYR A 158 4.08 2.78 9.18
N GLU A 159 3.51 2.41 10.32
CA GLU A 159 2.44 1.44 10.41
C GLU A 159 1.08 2.12 10.40
N GLY A 160 0.24 1.76 9.43
CA GLY A 160 -1.19 2.08 9.40
C GLY A 160 -1.99 0.92 9.98
N VAL A 161 -2.70 1.16 11.08
CA VAL A 161 -3.49 0.14 11.78
C VAL A 161 -4.97 0.31 11.45
N ASN A 162 -5.59 -0.73 10.89
CA ASN A 162 -7.04 -0.79 10.69
C ASN A 162 -7.67 -1.75 11.72
N LEU A 163 -8.57 -1.24 12.52
CA LEU A 163 -9.23 -1.96 13.62
C LEU A 163 -10.72 -2.24 13.38
N SER A 164 -11.19 -2.10 12.15
CA SER A 164 -12.62 -2.32 11.80
C SER A 164 -13.57 -1.47 12.65
N LEU A 165 -13.32 -0.17 12.70
CA LEU A 165 -14.22 0.78 13.36
C LEU A 165 -15.56 0.86 12.63
N ALA A 166 -16.66 0.91 13.37
CA ALA A 166 -17.99 1.19 12.84
C ALA A 166 -18.58 2.44 13.48
N TYR A 167 -19.27 3.23 12.68
CA TYR A 167 -19.95 4.46 13.07
C TYR A 167 -21.47 4.30 12.85
N CYS A 168 -22.26 4.68 13.84
CA CYS A 168 -23.72 4.69 13.70
C CYS A 168 -24.18 6.01 13.07
N ASP A 169 -24.74 5.95 11.87
CA ASP A 169 -25.21 7.11 11.12
C ASP A 169 -26.41 7.81 11.77
N ASP A 170 -27.16 7.08 12.65
CA ASP A 170 -28.36 7.62 13.29
C ASP A 170 -28.07 8.37 14.62
N CYS A 171 -27.07 7.94 15.40
CA CYS A 171 -26.81 8.54 16.71
C CYS A 171 -25.35 8.98 16.94
N GLY A 172 -24.46 8.72 15.99
CA GLY A 172 -23.06 9.12 16.08
C GLY A 172 -22.18 8.24 17.00
N HIS A 173 -22.70 7.11 17.49
CA HIS A 173 -21.91 6.20 18.32
C HIS A 173 -20.87 5.46 17.49
N GLU A 174 -19.64 5.37 18.02
CA GLU A 174 -18.51 4.66 17.39
C GLU A 174 -18.07 3.48 18.25
N GLU A 175 -17.88 2.32 17.65
CA GLU A 175 -17.37 1.13 18.33
C GLU A 175 -16.69 0.18 17.34
N LEU A 176 -15.76 -0.67 17.82
CA LEU A 176 -15.13 -1.70 17.03
C LEU A 176 -16.10 -2.86 16.76
N GLU A 177 -16.06 -3.38 15.53
CA GLU A 177 -16.82 -4.58 15.11
C GLU A 177 -18.33 -4.54 15.39
N MET A 178 -18.93 -3.35 15.35
CA MET A 178 -20.35 -3.15 15.61
C MET A 178 -21.20 -3.59 14.41
N ASP A 179 -22.20 -4.45 14.64
CA ASP A 179 -23.21 -4.84 13.64
C ASP A 179 -24.60 -4.24 13.93
N VAL A 180 -24.84 -3.86 15.16
CA VAL A 180 -26.02 -3.14 15.63
C VAL A 180 -25.56 -2.13 16.66
N CYS A 181 -26.00 -0.90 16.55
CA CYS A 181 -25.63 0.14 17.49
C CYS A 181 -26.13 -0.19 18.91
N PRO A 182 -25.27 -0.31 19.93
CA PRO A 182 -25.67 -0.66 21.28
C PRO A 182 -26.41 0.50 21.98
N VAL A 183 -26.33 1.71 21.43
CA VAL A 183 -26.96 2.90 22.03
C VAL A 183 -28.38 3.11 21.52
N CYS A 184 -28.62 3.02 20.20
CA CYS A 184 -29.93 3.29 19.62
C CYS A 184 -30.58 2.08 18.92
N GLY A 185 -29.89 0.95 18.83
CA GLY A 185 -30.40 -0.27 18.19
C GLY A 185 -30.42 -0.22 16.65
N SER A 186 -29.86 0.83 16.05
CA SER A 186 -29.82 0.98 14.60
C SER A 186 -28.87 -0.01 13.94
N LYS A 187 -29.22 -0.40 12.69
CA LYS A 187 -28.36 -1.15 11.77
C LYS A 187 -27.78 -0.27 10.66
N ASN A 188 -28.12 1.03 10.67
CA ASN A 188 -27.57 1.99 9.73
C ASN A 188 -26.15 2.38 10.17
N LEU A 189 -25.16 1.61 9.70
CA LEU A 189 -23.78 1.69 10.15
C LEU A 189 -22.84 1.88 8.98
N THR A 190 -21.94 2.83 9.10
CA THR A 190 -20.77 2.95 8.22
C THR A 190 -19.60 2.21 8.84
N LYS A 191 -19.01 1.25 8.14
CA LYS A 191 -17.80 0.51 8.54
C LYS A 191 -16.59 1.07 7.81
N ILE A 192 -15.53 1.39 8.58
CA ILE A 192 -14.29 2.01 8.12
C ILE A 192 -13.16 0.96 8.07
#